data_c2cfe95b1d1248677f56f91ceb444cfe
#
_entry.id   c2cfe95b1d1248677f56f91ceb444cfe
#
_cell.length_a   1.000
_cell.length_b   1.000
_cell.length_c   1.000
_cell.angle_alpha   90.00
_cell.angle_beta   90.00
_cell.angle_gamma   90.00
#
_symmetry.space_group_name_H-M   'P 1'
#
loop_
_entity.id
_entity.type
_entity.pdbx_description
1 polymer ?
#
loop_
_entity_poly.entity_id
_entity_poly.type
_entity_poly.pdbx_seq_one_letter_code
_entity_poly.pdbx_strand_id
1 'polypeptide(L)'
;MGKVMLIGAGPGDAQLLTVKGLAALQKADVIVYDRLVEPAMLQERKASCKLIYVGKEPLHHPIPQDEIEQILVREAATNELVVRLKAGDPYVFGRGGEEGETLYKAGIPFEVIPGITSAIGGLAYAGIPVTHRDFASSFHVITGHLKKGRDPLDWEALARLEGTLVFLMGMTNLPNICANLLANGQKPETGVAIVQWASRGKQLTVTGTLQTIEQKVAESGISSPALIVVGDVVSLRPQLNFFEEMPLFHTKVLLPRARAGKSMLAEKIRDLGGEVTMYPNIQVLDILPTKTKAELCETSELLFTSKEAVERFFDYLATLELDIRSLKNTHLTAIGKQTKEAFSEKGIIPDSFIKRRSTELILEHIARFQKNASNLIIGSVVDTAEVSAILSEVKATEMMPLYDMRPVTERPFDLESFEQVCFSSSRSVQNLLDVLTTEEKAILQTKTILSIGRFTSATLHSFGINEFEEAENATPESLIELIQKTKLEGVPQ
;
A
#
# COMPACT_ATOMS: atom_id res chain seq x y z
N MET A 1 1.06 29.23 7.53
CA MET A 1 1.65 28.21 8.39
C MET A 1 0.73 26.99 8.32
N GLY A 2 1.26 25.86 7.91
CA GLY A 2 0.45 24.66 7.71
C GLY A 2 0.12 23.94 9.02
N LYS A 3 -0.59 22.82 8.90
CA LYS A 3 -0.99 21.94 9.99
C LYS A 3 -0.21 20.62 9.94
N VAL A 4 0.16 20.08 11.11
CA VAL A 4 0.73 18.73 11.21
C VAL A 4 -0.31 17.76 11.75
N MET A 5 -0.42 16.57 11.16
CA MET A 5 -1.23 15.47 11.70
C MET A 5 -0.32 14.29 12.08
N LEU A 6 -0.31 13.93 13.37
CA LEU A 6 0.37 12.75 13.88
C LEU A 6 -0.59 11.57 13.76
N ILE A 7 -0.33 10.65 12.86
CA ILE A 7 -1.27 9.58 12.48
C ILE A 7 -0.70 8.22 12.83
N GLY A 8 -1.50 7.41 13.55
CA GLY A 8 -1.20 6.00 13.76
C GLY A 8 -1.53 5.17 12.52
N ALA A 9 -0.53 4.46 12.02
CA ALA A 9 -0.63 3.56 10.87
C ALA A 9 -1.20 2.18 11.22
N GLY A 10 -1.41 1.87 12.49
CA GLY A 10 -1.79 0.53 12.91
C GLY A 10 -0.62 -0.46 12.95
N PRO A 11 -0.90 -1.75 13.20
CA PRO A 11 0.12 -2.77 13.48
C PRO A 11 0.85 -3.29 12.23
N GLY A 12 0.26 -3.15 11.04
CA GLY A 12 0.83 -3.65 9.80
C GLY A 12 -0.15 -3.74 8.64
N ASP A 13 -1.30 -4.34 8.86
CA ASP A 13 -2.36 -4.40 7.85
C ASP A 13 -2.85 -2.99 7.48
N ALA A 14 -2.79 -2.64 6.19
CA ALA A 14 -3.18 -1.33 5.68
C ALA A 14 -4.67 -1.02 5.89
N GLN A 15 -5.51 -2.04 5.97
CA GLN A 15 -6.95 -1.89 6.21
C GLN A 15 -7.28 -1.50 7.65
N LEU A 16 -6.31 -1.63 8.57
CA LEU A 16 -6.45 -1.18 9.96
C LEU A 16 -6.16 0.32 10.15
N LEU A 17 -5.84 1.03 9.08
CA LEU A 17 -5.76 2.48 9.11
C LEU A 17 -7.14 3.08 9.37
N THR A 18 -7.22 4.05 10.29
CA THR A 18 -8.51 4.69 10.55
C THR A 18 -9.01 5.48 9.34
N VAL A 19 -10.33 5.55 9.16
CA VAL A 19 -10.96 6.33 8.07
C VAL A 19 -10.45 7.79 8.05
N LYS A 20 -10.27 8.39 9.24
CA LYS A 20 -9.73 9.75 9.37
C LYS A 20 -8.26 9.83 8.96
N GLY A 21 -7.47 8.81 9.31
CA GLY A 21 -6.07 8.70 8.90
C GLY A 21 -5.93 8.57 7.38
N LEU A 22 -6.73 7.73 6.76
CA LEU A 22 -6.79 7.56 5.30
C LEU A 22 -7.14 8.88 4.59
N ALA A 23 -8.18 9.58 5.06
CA ALA A 23 -8.59 10.86 4.48
C ALA A 23 -7.50 11.95 4.60
N ALA A 24 -6.69 11.91 5.66
CA ALA A 24 -5.56 12.82 5.82
C ALA A 24 -4.40 12.46 4.90
N LEU A 25 -4.06 11.17 4.74
CA LEU A 25 -3.03 10.72 3.79
C LEU A 25 -3.33 11.15 2.36
N GLN A 26 -4.60 11.04 1.93
CA GLN A 26 -5.04 11.41 0.59
C GLN A 26 -4.92 12.90 0.30
N LYS A 27 -4.91 13.75 1.34
CA LYS A 27 -4.80 15.22 1.22
C LYS A 27 -3.40 15.75 1.50
N ALA A 28 -2.51 14.93 2.06
CA ALA A 28 -1.19 15.35 2.51
C ALA A 28 -0.33 15.95 1.39
N ASP A 29 0.36 17.06 1.69
CA ASP A 29 1.41 17.62 0.84
C ASP A 29 2.75 16.93 1.09
N VAL A 30 2.98 16.56 2.36
CA VAL A 30 4.19 15.85 2.81
C VAL A 30 3.81 14.74 3.77
N ILE A 31 4.39 13.55 3.60
CA ILE A 31 4.30 12.44 4.55
C ILE A 31 5.69 12.10 5.07
N VAL A 32 5.88 12.25 6.38
CA VAL A 32 7.09 11.83 7.11
C VAL A 32 6.80 10.49 7.79
N TYR A 33 7.56 9.42 7.46
CA TYR A 33 7.20 8.05 7.87
C TYR A 33 8.37 7.19 8.32
N ASP A 34 8.07 6.20 9.17
CA ASP A 34 9.04 5.26 9.75
C ASP A 34 9.17 3.94 8.97
N ARG A 35 10.22 3.17 9.27
CA ARG A 35 10.49 1.84 8.70
C ARG A 35 9.37 0.81 8.90
N LEU A 36 8.62 0.90 9.98
CA LEU A 36 7.58 -0.08 10.31
C LEU A 36 6.21 0.22 9.68
N VAL A 37 6.08 1.36 9.00
CA VAL A 37 4.89 1.68 8.20
C VAL A 37 4.79 0.73 7.01
N GLU A 38 3.59 0.22 6.73
CA GLU A 38 3.35 -0.63 5.57
C GLU A 38 3.37 0.20 4.27
N PRO A 39 4.23 -0.13 3.29
CA PRO A 39 4.36 0.65 2.05
C PRO A 39 3.04 0.82 1.27
N ALA A 40 2.10 -0.12 1.39
CA ALA A 40 0.80 -0.03 0.74
C ALA A 40 0.01 1.21 1.19
N MET A 41 0.17 1.67 2.43
CA MET A 41 -0.49 2.88 2.94
C MET A 41 0.00 4.15 2.24
N LEU A 42 1.27 4.18 1.83
CA LEU A 42 1.84 5.32 1.14
C LEU A 42 1.30 5.48 -0.30
N GLN A 43 0.66 4.44 -0.85
CA GLN A 43 0.03 4.49 -2.16
C GLN A 43 -1.30 5.26 -2.15
N GLU A 44 -1.87 5.48 -0.96
CA GLU A 44 -3.11 6.24 -0.79
C GLU A 44 -2.91 7.76 -0.95
N ARG A 45 -1.66 8.25 -0.98
CA ARG A 45 -1.35 9.66 -1.11
C ARG A 45 -1.69 10.22 -2.50
N LYS A 46 -1.89 11.53 -2.59
CA LYS A 46 -1.93 12.23 -3.90
C LYS A 46 -0.56 12.15 -4.60
N ALA A 47 -0.56 12.18 -5.94
CA ALA A 47 0.65 12.02 -6.75
C ALA A 47 1.73 13.10 -6.45
N SER A 48 1.31 14.33 -6.13
CA SER A 48 2.21 15.45 -5.80
C SER A 48 2.77 15.40 -4.39
N CYS A 49 2.36 14.43 -3.54
CA CYS A 49 2.79 14.36 -2.15
C CYS A 49 4.26 13.96 -2.03
N LYS A 50 5.04 14.78 -1.30
CA LYS A 50 6.44 14.51 -0.96
C LYS A 50 6.53 13.44 0.12
N LEU A 51 7.40 12.46 -0.06
CA LEU A 51 7.70 11.43 0.95
C LEU A 51 9.05 11.73 1.62
N ILE A 52 9.10 11.66 2.95
CA ILE A 52 10.31 11.80 3.75
C ILE A 52 10.43 10.57 4.66
N TYR A 53 11.41 9.72 4.38
CA TYR A 53 11.72 8.56 5.19
C TYR A 53 12.60 8.98 6.37
N VAL A 54 12.22 8.60 7.59
CA VAL A 54 12.97 8.91 8.82
C VAL A 54 13.32 7.65 9.63
N GLY A 55 13.11 6.47 9.04
CA GLY A 55 13.43 5.19 9.66
C GLY A 55 14.92 4.92 9.71
N LYS A 56 15.33 3.95 10.55
CA LYS A 56 16.71 3.48 10.62
C LYS A 56 17.02 2.59 9.43
N GLU A 57 18.04 2.95 8.65
CA GLU A 57 18.62 2.07 7.64
C GLU A 57 19.86 1.35 8.18
N PRO A 58 20.14 0.11 7.72
CA PRO A 58 21.27 -0.67 8.23
C PRO A 58 22.64 -0.02 8.08
N LEU A 59 22.81 0.88 7.10
CA LEU A 59 24.08 1.51 6.73
C LEU A 59 24.15 3.03 7.00
N HIS A 60 23.04 3.64 7.47
CA HIS A 60 22.99 5.07 7.75
C HIS A 60 22.77 5.33 9.24
N HIS A 61 23.37 6.39 9.76
CA HIS A 61 23.12 6.81 11.13
C HIS A 61 21.61 7.10 11.30
N PRO A 62 20.98 6.57 12.37
CA PRO A 62 19.57 6.83 12.63
C PRO A 62 19.38 8.34 12.81
N ILE A 63 18.38 8.89 12.12
CA ILE A 63 17.99 10.28 12.31
C ILE A 63 17.57 10.47 13.77
N PRO A 64 18.22 11.37 14.54
CA PRO A 64 17.84 11.65 15.91
C PRO A 64 16.41 12.17 16.02
N GLN A 65 15.76 11.96 17.16
CA GLN A 65 14.36 12.37 17.35
C GLN A 65 14.16 13.88 17.21
N ASP A 66 15.08 14.65 17.75
CA ASP A 66 15.10 16.12 17.65
C ASP A 66 15.19 16.58 16.19
N GLU A 67 15.93 15.87 15.35
CA GLU A 67 15.99 16.16 13.92
C GLU A 67 14.67 15.84 13.21
N ILE A 68 13.99 14.72 13.57
CA ILE A 68 12.65 14.39 13.05
C ILE A 68 11.67 15.52 13.40
N GLU A 69 11.70 16.00 14.65
CA GLU A 69 10.87 17.11 15.11
C GLU A 69 11.14 18.40 14.32
N GLN A 70 12.41 18.71 14.03
CA GLN A 70 12.77 19.84 13.18
C GLN A 70 12.35 19.67 11.71
N ILE A 71 12.33 18.44 11.19
CA ILE A 71 11.77 18.16 9.84
C ILE A 71 10.28 18.54 9.83
N LEU A 72 9.50 18.13 10.83
CA LEU A 72 8.07 18.46 10.91
C LEU A 72 7.84 19.99 10.96
N VAL A 73 8.64 20.71 11.74
CA VAL A 73 8.57 22.16 11.85
C VAL A 73 8.89 22.83 10.51
N ARG A 74 9.96 22.43 9.84
CA ARG A 74 10.38 22.98 8.54
C ARG A 74 9.34 22.74 7.44
N GLU A 75 8.84 21.52 7.35
CA GLU A 75 7.87 21.17 6.29
C GLU A 75 6.53 21.90 6.54
N ALA A 76 6.09 22.08 7.78
CA ALA A 76 4.87 22.83 8.09
C ALA A 76 4.98 24.35 7.81
N ALA A 77 6.19 24.88 7.67
CA ALA A 77 6.39 26.29 7.30
C ALA A 77 5.99 26.59 5.85
N THR A 78 6.09 25.60 4.96
CA THR A 78 5.94 25.77 3.50
C THR A 78 4.81 24.94 2.88
N ASN A 79 4.20 24.04 3.63
CA ASN A 79 3.13 23.14 3.14
C ASN A 79 1.87 23.31 3.98
N GLU A 80 0.68 23.10 3.40
CA GLU A 80 -0.60 23.26 4.11
C GLU A 80 -0.86 22.08 5.06
N LEU A 81 -0.55 20.85 4.62
CA LEU A 81 -0.78 19.64 5.40
C LEU A 81 0.44 18.73 5.40
N VAL A 82 1.07 18.58 6.56
CA VAL A 82 2.13 17.62 6.83
C VAL A 82 1.58 16.46 7.65
N VAL A 83 1.75 15.24 7.17
CA VAL A 83 1.40 14.01 7.89
C VAL A 83 2.66 13.38 8.47
N ARG A 84 2.66 13.13 9.76
CA ARG A 84 3.63 12.25 10.43
C ARG A 84 2.98 10.89 10.62
N LEU A 85 3.33 9.89 9.79
CA LEU A 85 2.76 8.54 9.82
C LEU A 85 3.64 7.62 10.66
N LYS A 86 3.10 7.08 11.75
CA LYS A 86 3.80 6.31 12.77
C LYS A 86 3.21 4.91 12.88
N ALA A 87 4.04 3.86 12.94
CA ALA A 87 3.56 2.50 13.18
C ALA A 87 2.82 2.41 14.54
N GLY A 88 1.76 1.62 14.60
CA GLY A 88 0.90 1.49 15.77
C GLY A 88 0.10 2.76 16.04
N ASP A 89 0.19 3.25 17.27
CA ASP A 89 -0.43 4.48 17.76
C ASP A 89 0.64 5.53 18.10
N PRO A 90 0.45 6.84 17.77
CA PRO A 90 1.44 7.86 18.02
C PRO A 90 1.83 8.02 19.50
N TYR A 91 0.89 7.79 20.41
CA TYR A 91 1.06 8.01 21.86
C TYR A 91 1.40 6.72 22.64
N VAL A 92 1.33 5.55 22.00
CA VAL A 92 1.72 4.28 22.65
C VAL A 92 3.16 3.93 22.25
N PHE A 93 4.12 4.38 23.05
CA PHE A 93 5.58 4.24 22.82
C PHE A 93 6.07 4.75 21.46
N GLY A 94 5.27 5.60 20.80
CA GLY A 94 5.57 6.20 19.52
C GLY A 94 6.29 7.56 19.59
N ARG A 95 6.54 8.11 20.77
CA ARG A 95 7.15 9.43 20.99
C ARG A 95 6.35 10.61 20.38
N GLY A 96 5.09 10.38 20.00
CA GLY A 96 4.22 11.43 19.44
C GLY A 96 3.97 12.60 20.42
N GLY A 97 4.07 12.35 21.73
CA GLY A 97 4.01 13.41 22.75
C GLY A 97 5.17 14.41 22.61
N GLU A 98 6.40 13.93 22.42
CA GLU A 98 7.59 14.76 22.21
C GLU A 98 7.47 15.59 20.92
N GLU A 99 7.04 14.95 19.82
CA GLU A 99 6.75 15.61 18.53
C GLU A 99 5.67 16.71 18.70
N GLY A 100 4.58 16.41 19.44
CA GLY A 100 3.51 17.38 19.73
C GLY A 100 3.97 18.56 20.59
N GLU A 101 4.81 18.33 21.60
CA GLU A 101 5.39 19.40 22.42
C GLU A 101 6.26 20.36 21.58
N THR A 102 7.06 19.82 20.67
CA THR A 102 7.92 20.62 19.77
C THR A 102 7.07 21.47 18.83
N LEU A 103 6.02 20.88 18.23
CA LEU A 103 5.07 21.60 17.37
C LEU A 103 4.36 22.73 18.15
N TYR A 104 3.91 22.45 19.37
CA TYR A 104 3.28 23.44 20.23
C TYR A 104 4.21 24.62 20.53
N LYS A 105 5.47 24.33 20.90
CA LYS A 105 6.49 25.36 21.17
C LYS A 105 6.80 26.21 19.93
N ALA A 106 6.72 25.60 18.74
CA ALA A 106 6.89 26.29 17.45
C ALA A 106 5.66 27.07 16.99
N GLY A 107 4.52 26.98 17.70
CA GLY A 107 3.26 27.64 17.32
C GLY A 107 2.58 26.99 16.11
N ILE A 108 2.90 25.73 15.79
CA ILE A 108 2.35 25.00 14.66
C ILE A 108 1.07 24.25 15.11
N PRO A 109 -0.07 24.47 14.45
CA PRO A 109 -1.28 23.71 14.73
C PRO A 109 -1.06 22.23 14.45
N PHE A 110 -1.43 21.37 15.38
CA PHE A 110 -1.35 19.92 15.15
C PHE A 110 -2.59 19.19 15.65
N GLU A 111 -2.76 17.99 15.13
CA GLU A 111 -3.82 17.05 15.51
C GLU A 111 -3.25 15.64 15.62
N VAL A 112 -3.73 14.86 16.58
CA VAL A 112 -3.37 13.46 16.72
C VAL A 112 -4.54 12.60 16.28
N ILE A 113 -4.27 11.68 15.33
CA ILE A 113 -5.22 10.67 14.89
C ILE A 113 -4.73 9.34 15.43
N PRO A 114 -5.44 8.74 16.41
CA PRO A 114 -5.07 7.45 16.98
C PRO A 114 -4.95 6.36 15.93
N GLY A 115 -4.08 5.39 16.18
CA GLY A 115 -3.99 4.16 15.42
C GLY A 115 -4.16 2.94 16.32
N ILE A 116 -4.35 1.77 15.73
CA ILE A 116 -4.43 0.52 16.48
C ILE A 116 -3.01 0.14 16.90
N THR A 117 -2.72 0.20 18.21
CA THR A 117 -1.43 -0.25 18.73
C THR A 117 -1.24 -1.74 18.46
N SER A 118 0.00 -2.15 18.15
CA SER A 118 0.36 -3.56 17.96
C SER A 118 0.09 -4.40 19.21
N ALA A 119 0.11 -3.80 20.40
CA ALA A 119 -0.23 -4.47 21.66
C ALA A 119 -1.68 -4.98 21.71
N ILE A 120 -2.57 -4.46 20.88
CA ILE A 120 -3.97 -4.90 20.76
C ILE A 120 -4.18 -5.57 19.38
N GLY A 121 -3.99 -4.83 18.30
CA GLY A 121 -4.26 -5.33 16.96
C GLY A 121 -3.34 -6.47 16.53
N GLY A 122 -2.05 -6.38 16.88
CA GLY A 122 -1.10 -7.46 16.58
C GLY A 122 -1.42 -8.76 17.28
N LEU A 123 -1.89 -8.69 18.53
CA LEU A 123 -2.29 -9.88 19.28
C LEU A 123 -3.60 -10.48 18.78
N ALA A 124 -4.55 -9.66 18.36
CA ALA A 124 -5.76 -10.15 17.72
C ALA A 124 -5.44 -10.98 16.47
N TYR A 125 -4.51 -10.53 15.63
CA TYR A 125 -4.04 -11.27 14.45
C TYR A 125 -3.22 -12.52 14.79
N ALA A 126 -2.64 -12.58 15.98
CA ALA A 126 -2.00 -13.79 16.49
C ALA A 126 -2.99 -14.76 17.17
N GLY A 127 -4.29 -14.46 17.17
CA GLY A 127 -5.30 -15.27 17.87
C GLY A 127 -5.20 -15.22 19.39
N ILE A 128 -4.66 -14.12 19.95
CA ILE A 128 -4.47 -13.93 21.39
C ILE A 128 -5.27 -12.70 21.84
N PRO A 129 -6.42 -12.90 22.51
CA PRO A 129 -7.17 -11.78 23.06
C PRO A 129 -6.42 -11.19 24.26
N VAL A 130 -6.30 -9.86 24.33
CA VAL A 130 -5.59 -9.19 25.45
C VAL A 130 -6.35 -9.32 26.79
N THR A 131 -7.66 -9.55 26.73
CA THR A 131 -8.52 -9.80 27.89
C THR A 131 -9.46 -10.97 27.59
N HIS A 132 -9.83 -11.71 28.61
CA HIS A 132 -10.83 -12.77 28.53
C HIS A 132 -11.48 -12.96 29.89
N ARG A 133 -12.79 -13.17 29.93
CA ARG A 133 -13.55 -13.23 31.19
C ARG A 133 -12.96 -14.21 32.20
N ASP A 134 -12.48 -15.37 31.71
CA ASP A 134 -11.99 -16.47 32.58
C ASP A 134 -10.46 -16.45 32.76
N PHE A 135 -9.70 -15.66 31.97
CA PHE A 135 -8.23 -15.71 31.96
C PHE A 135 -7.56 -14.38 32.32
N ALA A 136 -8.14 -13.23 31.97
CA ALA A 136 -7.48 -11.94 32.18
C ALA A 136 -8.50 -10.80 32.23
N SER A 137 -8.68 -10.20 33.41
CA SER A 137 -9.55 -9.03 33.63
C SER A 137 -8.87 -7.69 33.32
N SER A 138 -7.55 -7.71 33.12
CA SER A 138 -6.73 -6.54 32.83
C SER A 138 -5.62 -6.87 31.82
N PHE A 139 -5.06 -5.85 31.19
CA PHE A 139 -3.81 -6.00 30.44
C PHE A 139 -2.92 -4.79 30.63
N HIS A 140 -1.60 -5.00 30.54
CA HIS A 140 -0.59 -3.99 30.80
C HIS A 140 0.38 -3.91 29.63
N VAL A 141 0.54 -2.73 29.07
CA VAL A 141 1.46 -2.50 27.94
C VAL A 141 2.72 -1.83 28.48
N ILE A 142 3.85 -2.49 28.29
CA ILE A 142 5.11 -2.18 28.95
C ILE A 142 6.21 -2.05 27.90
N THR A 143 7.14 -1.09 28.05
CA THR A 143 8.35 -1.10 27.21
C THR A 143 9.38 -2.06 27.78
N GLY A 144 9.81 -3.03 26.96
CA GLY A 144 10.93 -3.90 27.29
C GLY A 144 12.31 -3.29 27.01
N HIS A 145 12.34 -2.05 26.46
CA HIS A 145 13.61 -1.34 26.22
C HIS A 145 14.06 -0.63 27.50
N LEU A 146 14.96 -1.28 28.22
CA LEU A 146 15.53 -0.75 29.46
C LEU A 146 16.74 0.14 29.13
N LYS A 147 16.84 1.32 29.76
CA LYS A 147 18.03 2.15 29.68
C LYS A 147 19.20 1.45 30.38
N LYS A 148 20.39 1.47 29.77
CA LYS A 148 21.60 0.90 30.38
C LYS A 148 21.80 1.43 31.81
N GLY A 149 21.93 0.51 32.76
CA GLY A 149 22.25 0.81 34.16
C GLY A 149 21.06 1.20 35.06
N ARG A 150 19.81 1.17 34.57
CA ARG A 150 18.62 1.39 35.39
C ARG A 150 17.47 0.52 34.87
N ASP A 151 16.99 -0.39 35.69
CA ASP A 151 15.73 -1.10 35.45
C ASP A 151 14.62 -0.33 36.18
N PRO A 152 13.77 0.40 35.45
CA PRO A 152 12.70 1.20 36.07
C PRO A 152 11.45 0.36 36.39
N LEU A 153 11.43 -0.94 36.05
CA LEU A 153 10.26 -1.79 36.21
C LEU A 153 10.19 -2.37 37.61
N ASP A 154 9.04 -2.30 38.23
CA ASP A 154 8.71 -2.97 39.49
C ASP A 154 8.29 -4.42 39.16
N TRP A 155 9.30 -5.31 39.10
CA TRP A 155 9.08 -6.71 38.76
C TRP A 155 8.24 -7.48 39.78
N GLU A 156 8.30 -7.09 41.05
CA GLU A 156 7.46 -7.69 42.10
C GLU A 156 5.99 -7.31 41.88
N ALA A 157 5.70 -6.06 41.56
CA ALA A 157 4.36 -5.63 41.21
C ALA A 157 3.86 -6.30 39.94
N LEU A 158 4.69 -6.33 38.87
CA LEU A 158 4.34 -6.95 37.58
C LEU A 158 4.05 -8.44 37.72
N ALA A 159 4.84 -9.18 38.51
CA ALA A 159 4.64 -10.60 38.74
C ALA A 159 3.36 -10.92 39.53
N ARG A 160 2.83 -9.97 40.31
CA ARG A 160 1.57 -10.13 41.07
C ARG A 160 0.31 -9.74 40.28
N LEU A 161 0.46 -9.13 39.10
CA LEU A 161 -0.70 -8.74 38.28
C LEU A 161 -1.43 -9.98 37.75
N GLU A 162 -2.74 -10.04 38.01
CA GLU A 162 -3.64 -11.00 37.42
C GLU A 162 -4.14 -10.42 36.07
N GLY A 163 -3.39 -10.65 35.01
CA GLY A 163 -3.74 -10.11 33.71
C GLY A 163 -2.70 -10.41 32.66
N THR A 164 -2.89 -9.87 31.48
CA THR A 164 -1.96 -10.05 30.36
C THR A 164 -0.87 -8.98 30.39
N LEU A 165 0.40 -9.40 30.37
CA LEU A 165 1.53 -8.48 30.20
C LEU A 165 1.97 -8.48 28.74
N VAL A 166 2.04 -7.29 28.13
CA VAL A 166 2.47 -7.11 26.74
C VAL A 166 3.70 -6.22 26.71
N PHE A 167 4.85 -6.79 26.33
CA PHE A 167 6.09 -6.04 26.24
C PHE A 167 6.37 -5.65 24.77
N LEU A 168 6.48 -4.36 24.52
CA LEU A 168 6.94 -3.80 23.26
C LEU A 168 8.46 -3.55 23.33
N MET A 169 9.16 -3.72 22.20
CA MET A 169 10.61 -3.49 22.10
C MET A 169 11.45 -4.34 23.10
N GLY A 170 10.92 -5.50 23.49
CA GLY A 170 11.50 -6.34 24.54
C GLY A 170 12.42 -7.48 24.06
N MET A 171 12.57 -7.74 22.76
CA MET A 171 13.24 -8.96 22.27
C MET A 171 14.67 -9.12 22.77
N THR A 172 15.45 -8.07 22.78
CA THR A 172 16.84 -8.10 23.31
C THR A 172 16.90 -8.37 24.82
N ASN A 173 15.81 -8.13 25.54
CA ASN A 173 15.68 -8.30 26.97
C ASN A 173 14.80 -9.51 27.35
N LEU A 174 14.42 -10.35 26.41
CA LEU A 174 13.54 -11.51 26.67
C LEU A 174 14.05 -12.40 27.83
N PRO A 175 15.35 -12.79 27.87
CA PRO A 175 15.86 -13.57 28.98
C PRO A 175 15.71 -12.87 30.34
N ASN A 176 15.99 -11.57 30.39
CA ASN A 176 15.86 -10.80 31.61
C ASN A 176 14.39 -10.63 32.04
N ILE A 177 13.45 -10.47 31.09
CA ILE A 177 12.01 -10.42 31.37
C ILE A 177 11.55 -11.74 31.99
N CYS A 178 11.88 -12.88 31.37
CA CYS A 178 11.53 -14.20 31.89
C CYS A 178 12.13 -14.46 33.28
N ALA A 179 13.45 -14.20 33.45
CA ALA A 179 14.13 -14.39 34.72
C ALA A 179 13.53 -13.57 35.86
N ASN A 180 13.23 -12.28 35.63
CA ASN A 180 12.65 -11.40 36.65
C ASN A 180 11.22 -11.81 37.01
N LEU A 181 10.37 -12.16 36.04
CA LEU A 181 9.01 -12.63 36.33
C LEU A 181 9.03 -13.92 37.17
N LEU A 182 9.89 -14.89 36.84
CA LEU A 182 10.07 -16.11 37.58
C LEU A 182 10.61 -15.86 39.01
N ALA A 183 11.64 -15.01 39.13
CA ALA A 183 12.25 -14.69 40.43
C ALA A 183 11.27 -13.99 41.38
N ASN A 184 10.25 -13.28 40.83
CA ASN A 184 9.24 -12.58 41.61
C ASN A 184 7.91 -13.35 41.73
N GLY A 185 7.89 -14.64 41.41
CA GLY A 185 6.78 -15.54 41.78
C GLY A 185 5.80 -15.87 40.66
N GLN A 186 6.05 -15.50 39.42
CA GLN A 186 5.29 -16.02 38.29
C GLN A 186 5.57 -17.52 38.09
N LYS A 187 4.53 -18.26 37.69
CA LYS A 187 4.65 -19.71 37.50
C LYS A 187 5.48 -20.01 36.25
N PRO A 188 6.40 -21.01 36.28
CA PRO A 188 7.18 -21.42 35.10
C PRO A 188 6.32 -21.82 33.90
N GLU A 189 5.12 -22.33 34.15
CA GLU A 189 4.14 -22.79 33.14
C GLU A 189 3.32 -21.66 32.55
N THR A 190 3.42 -20.44 33.08
CA THR A 190 2.70 -19.27 32.53
C THR A 190 2.97 -19.11 31.02
N GLY A 191 1.90 -19.04 30.22
CA GLY A 191 1.98 -18.98 28.77
C GLY A 191 2.70 -17.73 28.29
N VAL A 192 3.57 -17.90 27.30
CA VAL A 192 4.27 -16.80 26.62
C VAL A 192 4.14 -16.97 25.11
N ALA A 193 3.86 -15.86 24.40
CA ALA A 193 3.91 -15.82 22.96
C ALA A 193 4.82 -14.67 22.48
N ILE A 194 5.56 -14.94 21.41
CA ILE A 194 6.34 -13.95 20.66
C ILE A 194 5.70 -13.79 19.29
N VAL A 195 5.29 -12.57 18.93
CA VAL A 195 4.62 -12.30 17.66
C VAL A 195 5.45 -11.30 16.87
N GLN A 196 6.08 -11.75 15.81
CA GLN A 196 6.90 -10.95 14.90
C GLN A 196 6.07 -10.50 13.70
N TRP A 197 6.29 -9.27 13.24
CA TRP A 197 5.60 -8.68 12.06
C TRP A 197 4.08 -8.87 12.09
N ALA A 198 3.49 -8.69 13.27
CA ALA A 198 2.06 -8.89 13.51
C ALA A 198 1.17 -8.20 12.47
N SER A 199 0.10 -8.88 12.05
CA SER A 199 -0.87 -8.47 11.01
C SER A 199 -0.31 -8.31 9.60
N ARG A 200 0.86 -8.88 9.31
CA ARG A 200 1.43 -8.94 7.95
C ARG A 200 1.49 -10.38 7.46
N GLY A 201 1.46 -10.58 6.15
CA GLY A 201 1.55 -11.91 5.55
C GLY A 201 2.80 -12.72 5.96
N LYS A 202 3.83 -12.05 6.47
CA LYS A 202 5.06 -12.66 7.04
C LYS A 202 5.05 -12.78 8.57
N GLN A 203 3.89 -12.67 9.22
CA GLN A 203 3.79 -12.86 10.66
C GLN A 203 4.37 -14.21 11.07
N LEU A 204 5.13 -14.22 12.16
CA LEU A 204 5.62 -15.45 12.78
C LEU A 204 5.28 -15.42 14.25
N THR A 205 4.66 -16.47 14.74
CA THR A 205 4.27 -16.60 16.15
C THR A 205 4.88 -17.84 16.78
N VAL A 206 5.61 -17.65 17.88
CA VAL A 206 6.18 -18.73 18.68
C VAL A 206 5.53 -18.71 20.05
N THR A 207 5.05 -19.88 20.51
CA THR A 207 4.41 -20.03 21.83
C THR A 207 5.20 -20.99 22.71
N GLY A 208 5.22 -20.70 24.00
CA GLY A 208 5.88 -21.50 25.01
C GLY A 208 5.40 -21.12 26.41
N THR A 209 6.23 -21.34 27.38
CA THR A 209 6.04 -20.89 28.77
C THR A 209 7.21 -20.01 29.18
N LEU A 210 7.13 -19.35 30.35
CA LEU A 210 8.24 -18.57 30.87
C LEU A 210 9.55 -19.40 30.96
N GLN A 211 9.44 -20.70 31.17
CA GLN A 211 10.57 -21.63 31.26
C GLN A 211 11.15 -22.03 29.89
N THR A 212 10.32 -22.07 28.84
CA THR A 212 10.71 -22.67 27.54
C THR A 212 10.83 -21.69 26.38
N ILE A 213 10.31 -20.48 26.53
CA ILE A 213 10.19 -19.53 25.40
C ILE A 213 11.54 -19.10 24.84
N GLU A 214 12.55 -18.94 25.69
CA GLU A 214 13.89 -18.50 25.24
C GLU A 214 14.52 -19.50 24.27
N GLN A 215 14.46 -20.80 24.62
CA GLN A 215 14.95 -21.88 23.77
C GLN A 215 14.18 -21.91 22.45
N LYS A 216 12.85 -21.84 22.49
CA LYS A 216 12.00 -21.85 21.28
C LYS A 216 12.25 -20.67 20.37
N VAL A 217 12.53 -19.49 20.93
CA VAL A 217 12.91 -18.29 20.15
C VAL A 217 14.26 -18.51 19.46
N ALA A 218 15.25 -19.07 20.14
CA ALA A 218 16.54 -19.39 19.56
C ALA A 218 16.45 -20.40 18.41
N GLU A 219 15.59 -21.41 18.54
CA GLU A 219 15.33 -22.42 17.51
C GLU A 219 14.57 -21.88 16.29
N SER A 220 13.65 -20.95 16.50
CA SER A 220 12.80 -20.41 15.44
C SER A 220 13.44 -19.28 14.61
N GLY A 221 14.52 -18.67 15.09
CA GLY A 221 15.15 -17.52 14.47
C GLY A 221 14.32 -16.23 14.53
N ILE A 222 13.24 -16.20 15.32
CA ILE A 222 12.37 -15.02 15.46
C ILE A 222 13.14 -13.85 16.08
N SER A 223 12.95 -12.64 15.57
CA SER A 223 13.72 -11.45 15.95
C SER A 223 12.85 -10.18 15.97
N SER A 224 13.47 -9.02 16.24
CA SER A 224 12.78 -7.74 16.16
C SER A 224 12.40 -7.36 14.71
N PRO A 225 11.24 -6.73 14.49
CA PRO A 225 10.29 -6.24 15.50
C PRO A 225 9.31 -7.33 15.96
N ALA A 226 9.14 -7.51 17.26
CA ALA A 226 8.19 -8.47 17.80
C ALA A 226 7.59 -7.98 19.13
N LEU A 227 6.42 -8.54 19.46
CA LEU A 227 5.70 -8.39 20.70
C LEU A 227 6.03 -9.59 21.60
N ILE A 228 6.12 -9.37 22.91
CA ILE A 228 6.16 -10.43 23.90
C ILE A 228 4.87 -10.35 24.70
N VAL A 229 4.15 -11.45 24.79
CA VAL A 229 2.92 -11.58 25.58
C VAL A 229 3.11 -12.64 26.63
N VAL A 230 2.77 -12.31 27.87
CA VAL A 230 2.81 -13.21 29.00
C VAL A 230 1.43 -13.26 29.65
N GLY A 231 0.87 -14.44 29.83
CA GLY A 231 -0.42 -14.67 30.48
C GLY A 231 -1.19 -15.86 29.93
N ASP A 232 -2.22 -16.28 30.69
CA ASP A 232 -3.00 -17.47 30.39
C ASP A 232 -3.82 -17.36 29.08
N VAL A 233 -4.07 -16.14 28.58
CA VAL A 233 -4.74 -15.90 27.29
C VAL A 233 -4.01 -16.50 26.10
N VAL A 234 -2.70 -16.78 26.23
CA VAL A 234 -1.90 -17.44 25.19
C VAL A 234 -2.43 -18.85 24.87
N SER A 235 -3.04 -19.53 25.87
CA SER A 235 -3.64 -20.84 25.70
C SER A 235 -4.84 -20.87 24.75
N LEU A 236 -5.46 -19.72 24.48
CA LEU A 236 -6.61 -19.59 23.59
C LEU A 236 -6.24 -19.55 22.10
N ARG A 237 -4.96 -19.27 21.78
CA ARG A 237 -4.49 -19.13 20.41
C ARG A 237 -4.86 -20.29 19.48
N PRO A 238 -4.74 -21.59 19.85
CA PRO A 238 -5.09 -22.69 18.95
C PRO A 238 -6.54 -22.67 18.45
N GLN A 239 -7.43 -21.99 19.17
CA GLN A 239 -8.85 -21.90 18.84
C GLN A 239 -9.22 -20.58 18.14
N LEU A 240 -8.39 -19.53 18.31
CA LEU A 240 -8.68 -18.17 17.85
C LEU A 240 -7.76 -17.68 16.73
N ASN A 241 -6.81 -18.50 16.29
CA ASN A 241 -5.89 -18.18 15.22
C ASN A 241 -6.61 -18.22 13.87
N PHE A 242 -7.09 -17.07 13.40
CA PHE A 242 -7.75 -16.96 12.12
C PHE A 242 -6.81 -16.53 10.99
N PHE A 243 -5.82 -15.69 11.32
CA PHE A 243 -5.00 -15.01 10.30
C PHE A 243 -3.94 -15.93 9.68
N GLU A 244 -3.25 -16.72 10.51
CA GLU A 244 -2.21 -17.62 10.03
C GLU A 244 -2.78 -18.88 9.32
N GLU A 245 -4.11 -19.10 9.43
CA GLU A 245 -4.83 -20.16 8.72
C GLU A 245 -5.41 -19.68 7.38
N MET A 246 -5.22 -18.40 7.02
CA MET A 246 -5.70 -17.87 5.76
C MET A 246 -5.01 -18.54 4.56
N PRO A 247 -5.75 -18.74 3.43
CA PRO A 247 -5.25 -19.53 2.29
C PRO A 247 -3.92 -19.05 1.71
N LEU A 248 -3.64 -17.74 1.73
CA LEU A 248 -2.41 -17.16 1.18
C LEU A 248 -1.43 -16.67 2.26
N PHE A 249 -1.68 -17.00 3.53
CA PHE A 249 -0.73 -16.67 4.59
C PHE A 249 0.68 -17.20 4.26
N HIS A 250 1.73 -16.43 4.48
CA HIS A 250 3.12 -16.70 4.07
C HIS A 250 3.37 -16.75 2.56
N THR A 251 2.40 -16.35 1.72
CA THR A 251 2.64 -16.23 0.28
C THR A 251 3.01 -14.81 -0.08
N LYS A 252 4.17 -14.62 -0.70
CA LYS A 252 4.67 -13.31 -1.12
C LYS A 252 4.61 -13.17 -2.64
N VAL A 253 3.73 -12.30 -3.10
CA VAL A 253 3.40 -12.10 -4.51
C VAL A 253 3.97 -10.78 -5.02
N LEU A 254 4.73 -10.82 -6.10
CA LEU A 254 5.02 -9.64 -6.90
C LEU A 254 3.89 -9.46 -7.92
N LEU A 255 3.26 -8.29 -7.89
CA LEU A 255 2.20 -7.92 -8.82
C LEU A 255 2.66 -6.78 -9.72
N PRO A 256 3.16 -7.08 -10.94
CA PRO A 256 3.54 -6.06 -11.90
C PRO A 256 2.36 -5.21 -12.34
N ARG A 257 2.58 -3.90 -12.49
CA ARG A 257 1.54 -2.91 -12.72
C ARG A 257 1.48 -2.46 -14.17
N ALA A 258 0.25 -2.35 -14.67
CA ALA A 258 -0.04 -1.72 -15.96
C ALA A 258 -0.55 -0.28 -15.80
N ARG A 259 -1.09 0.08 -14.64
CA ARG A 259 -1.70 1.39 -14.34
C ARG A 259 -1.40 1.82 -12.91
N ALA A 260 -1.45 3.12 -12.68
CA ALA A 260 -1.43 3.69 -11.33
C ALA A 260 -2.73 3.40 -10.57
N GLY A 261 -2.73 3.65 -9.26
CA GLY A 261 -3.92 3.54 -8.41
C GLY A 261 -4.09 2.19 -7.70
N LYS A 262 -5.26 1.98 -7.12
CA LYS A 262 -5.61 0.76 -6.36
C LYS A 262 -5.66 -0.48 -7.26
N SER A 263 -5.46 -1.64 -6.65
CA SER A 263 -5.55 -2.92 -7.33
C SER A 263 -6.47 -3.86 -6.55
N MET A 264 -7.64 -4.14 -7.11
CA MET A 264 -8.57 -5.14 -6.54
C MET A 264 -7.91 -6.51 -6.36
N LEU A 265 -7.01 -6.90 -7.27
CA LEU A 265 -6.27 -8.15 -7.16
C LEU A 265 -5.34 -8.14 -5.94
N ALA A 266 -4.62 -7.03 -5.71
CA ALA A 266 -3.76 -6.89 -4.53
C ALA A 266 -4.57 -6.88 -3.23
N GLU A 267 -5.73 -6.22 -3.21
CA GLU A 267 -6.65 -6.23 -2.06
C GLU A 267 -7.10 -7.66 -1.74
N LYS A 268 -7.62 -8.39 -2.74
CA LYS A 268 -8.04 -9.79 -2.57
C LYS A 268 -6.93 -10.72 -2.09
N ILE A 269 -5.69 -10.55 -2.57
CA ILE A 269 -4.55 -11.36 -2.09
C ILE A 269 -4.29 -11.06 -0.61
N ARG A 270 -4.34 -9.79 -0.19
CA ARG A 270 -4.20 -9.40 1.23
C ARG A 270 -5.35 -9.92 2.09
N ASP A 271 -6.58 -9.85 1.61
CA ASP A 271 -7.77 -10.38 2.30
C ASP A 271 -7.67 -11.89 2.56
N LEU A 272 -6.88 -12.60 1.75
CA LEU A 272 -6.55 -14.02 1.91
C LEU A 272 -5.26 -14.27 2.72
N GLY A 273 -4.68 -13.24 3.33
CA GLY A 273 -3.49 -13.32 4.17
C GLY A 273 -2.15 -13.21 3.42
N GLY A 274 -2.16 -12.98 2.12
CA GLY A 274 -0.96 -12.86 1.31
C GLY A 274 -0.24 -11.51 1.44
N GLU A 275 1.07 -11.50 1.24
CA GLU A 275 1.88 -10.29 1.12
C GLU A 275 2.03 -9.89 -0.35
N VAL A 276 1.66 -8.66 -0.70
CA VAL A 276 1.69 -8.17 -2.09
C VAL A 276 2.58 -6.96 -2.23
N THR A 277 3.56 -7.06 -3.12
CA THR A 277 4.34 -5.92 -3.59
C THR A 277 3.92 -5.57 -5.02
N MET A 278 3.49 -4.33 -5.23
CA MET A 278 3.17 -3.83 -6.58
C MET A 278 4.37 -3.11 -7.18
N TYR A 279 4.78 -3.52 -8.41
CA TYR A 279 5.94 -2.94 -9.08
C TYR A 279 5.90 -3.14 -10.61
N PRO A 280 6.50 -2.24 -11.42
CA PRO A 280 6.96 -0.92 -10.96
C PRO A 280 5.78 -0.06 -10.49
N ASN A 281 6.05 0.85 -9.57
CA ASN A 281 5.07 1.87 -9.24
C ASN A 281 4.89 2.77 -10.46
N ILE A 282 3.63 2.99 -10.84
CA ILE A 282 3.30 3.91 -11.92
C ILE A 282 3.04 5.28 -11.30
N GLN A 283 3.93 6.22 -11.54
CA GLN A 283 3.72 7.61 -11.20
C GLN A 283 2.91 8.28 -12.30
N VAL A 284 1.87 8.99 -11.91
CA VAL A 284 1.12 9.86 -12.81
C VAL A 284 1.63 11.28 -12.64
N LEU A 285 2.15 11.85 -13.73
CA LEU A 285 2.62 13.22 -13.78
C LEU A 285 1.56 14.05 -14.50
N ASP A 286 1.00 15.05 -13.84
CA ASP A 286 0.04 15.94 -14.45
C ASP A 286 0.73 16.85 -15.49
N ILE A 287 0.08 17.03 -16.62
CA ILE A 287 0.50 17.91 -17.69
C ILE A 287 -0.51 19.07 -17.77
N LEU A 288 0.00 20.29 -17.64
CA LEU A 288 -0.83 21.47 -17.82
C LEU A 288 -1.04 21.70 -19.31
N PRO A 289 -2.28 21.60 -19.79
CA PRO A 289 -2.57 21.84 -21.20
C PRO A 289 -2.40 23.32 -21.56
N THR A 290 -2.11 23.56 -22.83
CA THR A 290 -1.91 24.94 -23.37
C THR A 290 -3.15 25.48 -24.07
N LYS A 291 -4.23 24.71 -24.19
CA LYS A 291 -5.45 25.12 -24.88
C LYS A 291 -6.18 26.23 -24.12
N THR A 292 -6.50 27.26 -24.82
CA THR A 292 -7.29 28.38 -24.30
C THR A 292 -8.78 28.05 -24.23
N LYS A 293 -9.52 28.86 -23.49
CA LYS A 293 -10.98 28.83 -23.42
C LYS A 293 -11.65 28.87 -24.80
N ALA A 294 -11.19 29.77 -25.70
CA ALA A 294 -11.73 29.91 -27.02
C ALA A 294 -11.52 28.68 -27.88
N GLU A 295 -10.29 28.13 -27.90
CA GLU A 295 -9.95 26.92 -28.66
C GLU A 295 -10.77 25.70 -28.23
N LEU A 296 -11.02 25.52 -26.92
CA LEU A 296 -11.87 24.45 -26.44
C LEU A 296 -13.33 24.59 -26.90
N CYS A 297 -13.87 25.80 -26.85
CA CYS A 297 -15.25 26.07 -27.28
C CYS A 297 -15.45 25.96 -28.80
N GLU A 298 -14.39 26.08 -29.59
CA GLU A 298 -14.39 25.93 -31.04
C GLU A 298 -14.13 24.48 -31.50
N THR A 299 -13.75 23.58 -30.57
CA THR A 299 -13.52 22.16 -30.86
C THR A 299 -14.85 21.47 -31.16
N SER A 300 -14.90 20.72 -32.25
CA SER A 300 -16.12 20.02 -32.66
C SER A 300 -16.34 18.73 -31.90
N GLU A 301 -15.26 18.02 -31.59
CA GLU A 301 -15.33 16.73 -30.83
C GLU A 301 -14.16 16.59 -29.86
N LEU A 302 -14.48 16.08 -28.66
CA LEU A 302 -13.52 15.68 -27.63
C LEU A 302 -13.58 14.17 -27.44
N LEU A 303 -12.47 13.46 -27.74
CA LEU A 303 -12.35 12.01 -27.59
C LEU A 303 -11.56 11.69 -26.31
N PHE A 304 -12.21 11.07 -25.34
CA PHE A 304 -11.59 10.71 -24.06
C PHE A 304 -11.14 9.26 -24.05
N THR A 305 -9.86 9.03 -23.77
CA THR A 305 -9.23 7.70 -23.86
C THR A 305 -9.28 6.90 -22.56
N SER A 306 -9.59 7.54 -21.42
CA SER A 306 -9.57 6.90 -20.09
C SER A 306 -10.46 7.62 -19.08
N LYS A 307 -10.73 6.95 -17.95
CA LYS A 307 -11.40 7.55 -16.77
C LYS A 307 -10.59 8.75 -16.26
N GLU A 308 -9.30 8.59 -16.11
CA GLU A 308 -8.38 9.61 -15.61
C GLU A 308 -8.38 10.86 -16.51
N ALA A 309 -8.55 10.68 -17.82
CA ALA A 309 -8.66 11.79 -18.77
C ALA A 309 -9.92 12.62 -18.51
N VAL A 310 -11.05 11.96 -18.21
CA VAL A 310 -12.30 12.65 -17.87
C VAL A 310 -12.13 13.45 -16.58
N GLU A 311 -11.61 12.84 -15.52
CA GLU A 311 -11.42 13.50 -14.23
C GLU A 311 -10.57 14.77 -14.36
N ARG A 312 -9.38 14.65 -14.97
CA ARG A 312 -8.44 15.76 -15.16
C ARG A 312 -8.96 16.84 -16.10
N PHE A 313 -9.76 16.46 -17.07
CA PHE A 313 -10.36 17.45 -17.97
C PHE A 313 -11.35 18.35 -17.23
N PHE A 314 -12.16 17.78 -16.31
CA PHE A 314 -13.05 18.59 -15.48
C PHE A 314 -12.28 19.50 -14.51
N ASP A 315 -11.19 19.00 -13.93
CA ASP A 315 -10.30 19.83 -13.12
C ASP A 315 -9.70 20.97 -13.94
N TYR A 316 -9.28 20.67 -15.18
CA TYR A 316 -8.76 21.70 -16.10
C TYR A 316 -9.83 22.74 -16.49
N LEU A 317 -11.06 22.32 -16.79
CA LEU A 317 -12.15 23.27 -17.02
C LEU A 317 -12.35 24.23 -15.84
N ALA A 318 -12.25 23.72 -14.62
CA ALA A 318 -12.36 24.54 -13.41
C ALA A 318 -11.23 25.60 -13.34
N THR A 319 -9.99 25.26 -13.72
CA THR A 319 -8.89 26.26 -13.78
C THR A 319 -9.10 27.35 -14.81
N LEU A 320 -9.87 27.07 -15.86
CA LEU A 320 -10.25 28.03 -16.89
C LEU A 320 -11.53 28.81 -16.55
N GLU A 321 -12.09 28.59 -15.35
CA GLU A 321 -13.40 29.11 -14.97
C GLU A 321 -14.50 28.78 -16.01
N LEU A 322 -14.43 27.54 -16.57
CA LEU A 322 -15.37 27.00 -17.52
C LEU A 322 -16.27 25.96 -16.89
N ASP A 323 -17.53 25.98 -17.28
CA ASP A 323 -18.50 24.92 -17.02
C ASP A 323 -18.70 24.09 -18.29
N ILE A 324 -19.08 22.83 -18.14
CA ILE A 324 -19.34 21.91 -19.26
C ILE A 324 -20.39 22.46 -20.24
N ARG A 325 -21.32 23.28 -19.76
CA ARG A 325 -22.33 23.96 -20.58
C ARG A 325 -21.71 24.92 -21.62
N SER A 326 -20.47 25.36 -21.38
CA SER A 326 -19.72 26.17 -22.36
C SER A 326 -19.35 25.36 -23.60
N LEU A 327 -19.33 24.03 -23.49
CA LEU A 327 -19.03 23.08 -24.55
C LEU A 327 -20.30 22.49 -25.19
N LYS A 328 -21.42 23.19 -25.12
CA LYS A 328 -22.75 22.71 -25.60
C LYS A 328 -22.81 22.31 -27.07
N ASN A 329 -21.88 22.80 -27.89
CA ASN A 329 -21.79 22.49 -29.32
C ASN A 329 -20.68 21.47 -29.62
N THR A 330 -19.96 20.98 -28.61
CA THR A 330 -18.87 20.01 -28.73
C THR A 330 -19.38 18.63 -28.50
N HIS A 331 -19.08 17.69 -29.38
CA HIS A 331 -19.46 16.29 -29.24
C HIS A 331 -18.50 15.58 -28.28
N LEU A 332 -19.04 14.90 -27.28
CA LEU A 332 -18.25 14.17 -26.28
C LEU A 332 -18.24 12.68 -26.58
N THR A 333 -17.08 12.11 -26.84
CA THR A 333 -16.91 10.69 -27.16
C THR A 333 -16.09 9.97 -26.09
N ALA A 334 -16.64 8.92 -25.49
CA ALA A 334 -15.96 8.08 -24.53
C ALA A 334 -15.42 6.80 -25.19
N ILE A 335 -14.13 6.51 -25.01
CA ILE A 335 -13.49 5.27 -25.45
C ILE A 335 -13.31 4.33 -24.24
N GLY A 336 -14.05 3.21 -24.22
CA GLY A 336 -14.03 2.23 -23.14
C GLY A 336 -15.11 2.46 -22.08
N LYS A 337 -15.51 1.34 -21.44
CA LYS A 337 -16.61 1.32 -20.45
C LYS A 337 -16.32 2.22 -19.25
N GLN A 338 -15.11 2.15 -18.69
CA GLN A 338 -14.70 2.96 -17.53
C GLN A 338 -14.73 4.46 -17.81
N THR A 339 -14.37 4.87 -19.03
CA THR A 339 -14.44 6.27 -19.47
C THR A 339 -15.89 6.75 -19.52
N LYS A 340 -16.79 5.91 -20.04
CA LYS A 340 -18.22 6.23 -20.04
C LYS A 340 -18.80 6.35 -18.62
N GLU A 341 -18.41 5.45 -17.73
CA GLU A 341 -18.82 5.48 -16.32
C GLU A 341 -18.32 6.75 -15.62
N ALA A 342 -17.10 7.20 -15.89
CA ALA A 342 -16.56 8.44 -15.35
C ALA A 342 -17.38 9.68 -15.74
N PHE A 343 -17.88 9.74 -16.96
CA PHE A 343 -18.84 10.79 -17.37
C PHE A 343 -20.14 10.71 -16.56
N SER A 344 -20.66 9.49 -16.36
CA SER A 344 -21.88 9.27 -15.57
C SER A 344 -21.72 9.71 -14.12
N GLU A 345 -20.54 9.50 -13.52
CA GLU A 345 -20.17 9.99 -12.17
C GLU A 345 -20.19 11.53 -12.08
N LYS A 346 -19.96 12.22 -13.19
CA LYS A 346 -20.09 13.70 -13.32
C LYS A 346 -21.48 14.17 -13.71
N GLY A 347 -22.45 13.25 -13.83
CA GLY A 347 -23.83 13.56 -14.24
C GLY A 347 -23.98 13.82 -15.74
N ILE A 348 -23.06 13.35 -16.57
CA ILE A 348 -23.04 13.59 -18.02
C ILE A 348 -23.17 12.26 -18.76
N ILE A 349 -23.93 12.28 -19.84
CA ILE A 349 -24.01 11.16 -20.78
C ILE A 349 -23.20 11.57 -22.01
N PRO A 350 -22.11 10.86 -22.36
CA PRO A 350 -21.34 11.18 -23.56
C PRO A 350 -22.21 10.93 -24.82
N ASP A 351 -22.07 11.79 -25.82
CA ASP A 351 -22.85 11.71 -27.06
C ASP A 351 -22.54 10.44 -27.86
N SER A 352 -21.29 9.96 -27.78
CA SER A 352 -20.86 8.71 -28.42
C SER A 352 -20.05 7.82 -27.47
N PHE A 353 -20.12 6.52 -27.76
CA PHE A 353 -19.41 5.50 -26.98
C PHE A 353 -18.74 4.47 -27.91
N ILE A 354 -17.43 4.36 -27.83
CA ILE A 354 -16.61 3.35 -28.49
C ILE A 354 -16.30 2.26 -27.47
N LYS A 355 -16.80 1.03 -27.68
CA LYS A 355 -16.75 -0.06 -26.65
C LYS A 355 -15.35 -0.42 -26.21
N ARG A 356 -14.36 -0.35 -27.10
CA ARG A 356 -12.95 -0.66 -26.83
C ARG A 356 -12.03 0.16 -27.73
N ARG A 357 -10.81 0.37 -27.28
CA ARG A 357 -9.77 1.02 -28.08
C ARG A 357 -9.27 0.06 -29.16
N SER A 358 -9.90 0.10 -30.33
CA SER A 358 -9.42 -0.61 -31.54
C SER A 358 -9.38 0.34 -32.70
N THR A 359 -8.38 0.20 -33.56
CA THR A 359 -8.18 0.99 -34.78
C THR A 359 -9.46 1.06 -35.61
N GLU A 360 -10.05 -0.11 -35.85
CA GLU A 360 -11.25 -0.24 -36.67
C GLU A 360 -12.43 0.57 -36.12
N LEU A 361 -12.72 0.46 -34.81
CA LEU A 361 -13.86 1.16 -34.20
C LEU A 361 -13.63 2.67 -34.11
N ILE A 362 -12.40 3.12 -33.92
CA ILE A 362 -12.05 4.53 -33.86
C ILE A 362 -12.19 5.14 -35.25
N LEU A 363 -11.67 4.50 -36.29
CA LEU A 363 -11.78 4.96 -37.68
C LEU A 363 -13.23 4.96 -38.16
N GLU A 364 -14.01 3.93 -37.84
CA GLU A 364 -15.45 3.85 -38.14
C GLU A 364 -16.22 4.99 -37.49
N HIS A 365 -15.89 5.32 -36.23
CA HIS A 365 -16.52 6.43 -35.53
C HIS A 365 -16.22 7.77 -36.22
N ILE A 366 -14.93 8.05 -36.47
CA ILE A 366 -14.52 9.35 -37.07
C ILE A 366 -15.00 9.51 -38.51
N ALA A 367 -15.11 8.43 -39.28
CA ALA A 367 -15.65 8.47 -40.62
C ALA A 367 -17.12 8.94 -40.66
N ARG A 368 -17.85 8.87 -39.57
CA ARG A 368 -19.24 9.36 -39.42
C ARG A 368 -19.31 10.87 -39.15
N PHE A 369 -18.20 11.48 -38.66
CA PHE A 369 -18.14 12.90 -38.37
C PHE A 369 -17.67 13.70 -39.61
N GLN A 370 -18.15 14.95 -39.74
CA GLN A 370 -17.94 15.76 -40.92
C GLN A 370 -16.43 15.97 -41.21
N LYS A 371 -16.08 15.99 -42.51
CA LYS A 371 -14.70 16.11 -43.03
C LYS A 371 -13.91 17.37 -42.61
N ASN A 372 -14.54 18.36 -41.97
CA ASN A 372 -13.95 19.64 -41.55
C ASN A 372 -14.01 19.88 -40.03
N ALA A 373 -14.34 18.85 -39.22
CA ALA A 373 -14.42 18.98 -37.79
C ALA A 373 -13.02 19.01 -37.15
N SER A 374 -12.79 19.90 -36.18
CA SER A 374 -11.60 19.86 -35.32
C SER A 374 -11.82 18.85 -34.20
N ASN A 375 -10.97 17.82 -34.14
CA ASN A 375 -11.05 16.77 -33.14
C ASN A 375 -9.89 16.90 -32.16
N LEU A 376 -10.15 16.72 -30.86
CA LEU A 376 -9.17 16.80 -29.82
C LEU A 376 -9.17 15.49 -29.01
N ILE A 377 -8.02 14.80 -28.97
CA ILE A 377 -7.85 13.56 -28.20
C ILE A 377 -7.32 13.90 -26.83
N ILE A 378 -8.05 13.47 -25.79
CA ILE A 378 -7.75 13.76 -24.40
C ILE A 378 -7.39 12.45 -23.66
N GLY A 379 -6.21 12.43 -23.06
CA GLY A 379 -5.72 11.22 -22.41
C GLY A 379 -4.34 11.35 -21.78
N SER A 380 -3.66 10.20 -21.62
CA SER A 380 -2.23 10.19 -21.33
C SER A 380 -1.39 10.51 -22.56
N VAL A 381 -0.11 10.82 -22.37
CA VAL A 381 0.85 10.99 -23.49
C VAL A 381 0.82 9.78 -24.44
N VAL A 382 0.88 8.58 -23.89
CA VAL A 382 0.88 7.35 -24.69
C VAL A 382 -0.46 7.10 -25.37
N ASP A 383 -1.56 7.24 -24.62
CA ASP A 383 -2.90 6.98 -25.16
C ASP A 383 -3.27 7.95 -26.29
N THR A 384 -2.91 9.23 -26.13
CA THR A 384 -3.17 10.24 -27.18
C THR A 384 -2.31 9.99 -28.41
N ALA A 385 -1.05 9.58 -28.23
CA ALA A 385 -0.16 9.23 -29.33
C ALA A 385 -0.64 7.98 -30.09
N GLU A 386 -1.09 6.93 -29.37
CA GLU A 386 -1.65 5.72 -30.00
C GLU A 386 -2.88 6.04 -30.85
N VAL A 387 -3.82 6.82 -30.31
CA VAL A 387 -5.04 7.21 -31.05
C VAL A 387 -4.69 8.15 -32.22
N SER A 388 -3.75 9.07 -32.00
CA SER A 388 -3.30 9.98 -33.09
C SER A 388 -2.62 9.23 -34.22
N ALA A 389 -1.82 8.20 -33.92
CA ALA A 389 -1.21 7.35 -34.95
C ALA A 389 -2.27 6.62 -35.80
N ILE A 390 -3.36 6.15 -35.17
CA ILE A 390 -4.51 5.55 -35.88
C ILE A 390 -5.17 6.57 -36.82
N LEU A 391 -5.23 7.83 -36.39
CA LEU A 391 -5.93 8.92 -37.09
C LEU A 391 -5.05 9.71 -38.05
N SER A 392 -3.75 9.39 -38.15
CA SER A 392 -2.78 10.15 -39.00
C SER A 392 -3.17 10.25 -40.48
N GLU A 393 -3.98 9.31 -40.96
CA GLU A 393 -4.52 9.33 -42.33
C GLU A 393 -5.83 10.11 -42.47
N VAL A 394 -6.45 10.51 -41.35
CA VAL A 394 -7.75 11.19 -41.28
C VAL A 394 -7.57 12.55 -40.63
N LYS A 395 -7.53 13.61 -41.45
CA LYS A 395 -7.31 15.03 -41.13
C LYS A 395 -7.60 15.59 -39.75
N ALA A 396 -6.76 16.57 -39.35
CA ALA A 396 -6.98 17.61 -38.32
C ALA A 396 -7.36 17.13 -36.92
N THR A 397 -6.67 16.09 -36.40
CA THR A 397 -6.84 15.64 -35.03
C THR A 397 -5.66 16.13 -34.22
N GLU A 398 -5.91 16.90 -33.15
CA GLU A 398 -4.89 17.36 -32.23
C GLU A 398 -4.88 16.50 -30.97
N MET A 399 -3.72 16.45 -30.31
CA MET A 399 -3.56 15.76 -29.04
C MET A 399 -3.53 16.76 -27.88
N MET A 400 -4.24 16.44 -26.81
CA MET A 400 -4.18 17.16 -25.54
C MET A 400 -3.90 16.17 -24.41
N PRO A 401 -2.64 15.76 -24.22
CA PRO A 401 -2.30 14.95 -23.07
C PRO A 401 -2.45 15.77 -21.78
N LEU A 402 -3.19 15.21 -20.82
CA LEU A 402 -3.39 15.80 -19.50
C LEU A 402 -2.50 15.18 -18.44
N TYR A 403 -1.90 14.05 -18.76
CA TYR A 403 -1.00 13.35 -17.83
C TYR A 403 -0.05 12.40 -18.58
N ASP A 404 1.06 12.11 -17.92
CA ASP A 404 2.00 11.08 -18.32
C ASP A 404 2.06 9.99 -17.25
N MET A 405 2.18 8.74 -17.65
CA MET A 405 2.34 7.61 -16.76
C MET A 405 3.74 7.04 -16.91
N ARG A 406 4.59 7.24 -15.89
CA ARG A 406 5.97 6.74 -15.90
C ARG A 406 6.18 5.67 -14.83
N PRO A 407 6.85 4.57 -15.15
CA PRO A 407 7.30 3.65 -14.13
C PRO A 407 8.35 4.32 -13.24
N VAL A 408 8.18 4.22 -11.93
CA VAL A 408 9.21 4.61 -10.95
C VAL A 408 10.17 3.44 -10.83
N THR A 409 11.41 3.65 -11.25
CA THR A 409 12.43 2.60 -11.35
C THR A 409 13.17 2.33 -10.04
N GLU A 410 12.96 3.16 -9.01
CA GLU A 410 13.50 2.90 -7.67
C GLU A 410 12.98 1.58 -7.12
N ARG A 411 13.89 0.71 -6.70
CA ARG A 411 13.58 -0.66 -6.25
C ARG A 411 13.74 -0.79 -4.75
N PRO A 412 12.63 -0.83 -4.01
CA PRO A 412 12.70 -1.05 -2.57
C PRO A 412 12.68 -2.54 -2.17
N PHE A 413 12.88 -3.49 -3.10
CA PHE A 413 12.76 -4.92 -2.83
C PHE A 413 13.79 -5.76 -3.57
N ASP A 414 14.08 -6.94 -3.01
CA ASP A 414 14.83 -8.00 -3.63
C ASP A 414 13.87 -8.97 -4.34
N LEU A 415 14.13 -9.23 -5.63
CA LEU A 415 13.32 -10.14 -6.45
C LEU A 415 13.36 -11.58 -5.93
N GLU A 416 14.48 -12.00 -5.32
CA GLU A 416 14.63 -13.33 -4.72
C GLU A 416 13.61 -13.58 -3.62
N SER A 417 13.14 -12.52 -2.94
CA SER A 417 12.23 -12.61 -1.81
C SER A 417 10.79 -12.99 -2.17
N PHE A 418 10.43 -13.12 -3.45
CA PHE A 418 9.08 -13.50 -3.89
C PHE A 418 9.02 -14.98 -4.27
N GLU A 419 7.90 -15.63 -3.96
CA GLU A 419 7.59 -16.97 -4.43
C GLU A 419 6.88 -16.93 -5.77
N GLN A 420 5.99 -15.95 -5.96
CA GLN A 420 5.12 -15.88 -7.12
C GLN A 420 5.16 -14.49 -7.77
N VAL A 421 5.06 -14.47 -9.11
CA VAL A 421 4.93 -13.23 -9.88
C VAL A 421 3.69 -13.31 -10.77
N CYS A 422 2.72 -12.44 -10.52
CA CYS A 422 1.40 -12.45 -11.15
C CYS A 422 1.23 -11.36 -12.20
N PHE A 423 1.07 -11.73 -13.45
CA PHE A 423 0.82 -10.82 -14.55
C PHE A 423 -0.68 -10.72 -14.90
N SER A 424 -1.26 -9.54 -14.67
CA SER A 424 -2.68 -9.27 -14.93
C SER A 424 -2.95 -8.63 -16.30
N SER A 425 -1.92 -8.40 -17.12
CA SER A 425 -2.05 -7.87 -18.49
C SER A 425 -0.73 -7.91 -19.25
N SER A 426 -0.78 -7.88 -20.58
CA SER A 426 0.40 -7.76 -21.45
C SER A 426 1.27 -6.53 -21.09
N ARG A 427 0.64 -5.40 -20.75
CA ARG A 427 1.35 -4.18 -20.35
C ARG A 427 2.08 -4.32 -19.01
N SER A 428 1.55 -5.10 -18.08
CA SER A 428 2.27 -5.40 -16.83
C SER A 428 3.53 -6.24 -17.05
N VAL A 429 3.52 -7.13 -18.05
CA VAL A 429 4.71 -7.88 -18.49
C VAL A 429 5.76 -6.90 -19.03
N GLN A 430 5.40 -6.07 -20.00
CA GLN A 430 6.29 -5.07 -20.59
C GLN A 430 6.90 -4.16 -19.52
N ASN A 431 6.05 -3.53 -18.68
CA ASN A 431 6.51 -2.59 -17.65
C ASN A 431 7.50 -3.20 -16.66
N LEU A 432 7.36 -4.48 -16.32
CA LEU A 432 8.34 -5.15 -15.46
C LEU A 432 9.62 -5.46 -16.22
N LEU A 433 9.51 -6.12 -17.37
CA LEU A 433 10.66 -6.63 -18.10
C LEU A 433 11.55 -5.55 -18.72
N ASP A 434 10.98 -4.36 -19.00
CA ASP A 434 11.73 -3.19 -19.48
C ASP A 434 12.65 -2.59 -18.42
N VAL A 435 12.37 -2.81 -17.12
CA VAL A 435 13.15 -2.24 -16.01
C VAL A 435 14.06 -3.27 -15.33
N LEU A 436 13.92 -4.57 -15.62
CA LEU A 436 14.77 -5.62 -15.07
C LEU A 436 16.09 -5.76 -15.83
N THR A 437 17.18 -5.94 -15.10
CA THR A 437 18.48 -6.31 -15.66
C THR A 437 18.47 -7.76 -16.17
N THR A 438 19.53 -8.17 -16.87
CA THR A 438 19.67 -9.55 -17.36
C THR A 438 19.71 -10.57 -16.23
N GLU A 439 20.43 -10.26 -15.15
CA GLU A 439 20.53 -11.10 -13.95
C GLU A 439 19.16 -11.24 -13.27
N GLU A 440 18.41 -10.16 -13.15
CA GLU A 440 17.07 -10.19 -12.56
C GLU A 440 16.04 -10.93 -13.41
N LYS A 441 16.16 -10.89 -14.74
CA LYS A 441 15.34 -11.72 -15.62
C LYS A 441 15.64 -13.22 -15.42
N ALA A 442 16.87 -13.58 -15.12
CA ALA A 442 17.22 -14.96 -14.76
C ALA A 442 16.60 -15.36 -13.41
N ILE A 443 16.65 -14.46 -12.39
CA ILE A 443 15.99 -14.70 -11.11
C ILE A 443 14.47 -14.83 -11.29
N LEU A 444 13.84 -13.97 -12.12
CA LEU A 444 12.42 -14.03 -12.40
C LEU A 444 12.00 -15.41 -12.95
N GLN A 445 12.81 -16.02 -13.80
CA GLN A 445 12.54 -17.36 -14.37
C GLN A 445 12.59 -18.49 -13.32
N THR A 446 13.17 -18.25 -12.14
CA THR A 446 13.15 -19.23 -11.04
C THR A 446 11.88 -19.16 -10.19
N LYS A 447 11.01 -18.17 -10.44
CA LYS A 447 9.79 -17.94 -9.66
C LYS A 447 8.59 -18.60 -10.34
N THR A 448 7.55 -18.88 -9.54
CA THR A 448 6.25 -19.29 -10.10
C THR A 448 5.62 -18.11 -10.80
N ILE A 449 5.60 -18.14 -12.13
CA ILE A 449 5.05 -17.08 -12.97
C ILE A 449 3.61 -17.42 -13.31
N LEU A 450 2.68 -16.48 -13.07
CA LEU A 450 1.25 -16.65 -13.28
C LEU A 450 0.74 -15.62 -14.28
N SER A 451 -0.01 -16.07 -15.26
CA SER A 451 -0.63 -15.24 -16.30
C SER A 451 -2.14 -15.26 -16.20
N ILE A 452 -2.76 -14.09 -16.32
CA ILE A 452 -4.22 -13.96 -16.31
C ILE A 452 -4.90 -14.58 -17.55
N GLY A 453 -4.16 -14.83 -18.64
CA GLY A 453 -4.74 -15.42 -19.85
C GLY A 453 -3.94 -15.15 -21.11
N ARG A 454 -4.40 -15.72 -22.22
CA ARG A 454 -3.71 -15.91 -23.52
C ARG A 454 -2.94 -14.70 -24.06
N PHE A 455 -3.46 -13.49 -23.94
CA PHE A 455 -2.76 -12.28 -24.44
C PHE A 455 -1.54 -11.92 -23.60
N THR A 456 -1.64 -12.10 -22.29
CA THR A 456 -0.53 -11.91 -21.34
C THR A 456 0.51 -13.01 -21.55
N SER A 457 0.07 -14.26 -21.72
CA SER A 457 0.91 -15.42 -22.03
C SER A 457 1.68 -15.25 -23.33
N ALA A 458 1.01 -14.77 -24.39
CA ALA A 458 1.68 -14.47 -25.67
C ALA A 458 2.77 -13.39 -25.50
N THR A 459 2.55 -12.41 -24.63
CA THR A 459 3.56 -11.39 -24.32
C THR A 459 4.73 -11.98 -23.53
N LEU A 460 4.49 -12.85 -22.55
CA LEU A 460 5.55 -13.57 -21.82
C LEU A 460 6.43 -14.36 -22.80
N HIS A 461 5.83 -15.12 -23.70
CA HIS A 461 6.57 -15.84 -24.76
C HIS A 461 7.43 -14.91 -25.64
N SER A 462 6.92 -13.72 -26.01
CA SER A 462 7.68 -12.76 -26.83
C SER A 462 8.94 -12.23 -26.13
N PHE A 463 8.98 -12.28 -24.77
CA PHE A 463 10.15 -11.96 -23.96
C PHE A 463 11.00 -13.18 -23.58
N GLY A 464 10.71 -14.36 -24.13
CA GLY A 464 11.47 -15.59 -23.88
C GLY A 464 11.12 -16.32 -22.58
N ILE A 465 10.03 -15.93 -21.92
CA ILE A 465 9.51 -16.63 -20.73
C ILE A 465 8.52 -17.70 -21.22
N ASN A 466 8.91 -18.98 -21.10
CA ASN A 466 8.12 -20.10 -21.59
C ASN A 466 7.52 -20.96 -20.48
N GLU A 467 8.04 -20.86 -19.25
CA GLU A 467 7.55 -21.58 -18.08
C GLU A 467 6.68 -20.66 -17.23
N PHE A 468 5.38 -20.87 -17.26
CA PHE A 468 4.38 -20.16 -16.46
C PHE A 468 3.06 -20.92 -16.47
N GLU A 469 2.19 -20.62 -15.52
CA GLU A 469 0.82 -21.13 -15.51
C GLU A 469 -0.16 -20.04 -15.95
N GLU A 470 -1.17 -20.44 -16.72
CA GLU A 470 -2.24 -19.56 -17.20
C GLU A 470 -3.54 -19.82 -16.44
N ALA A 471 -4.22 -18.76 -16.00
CA ALA A 471 -5.52 -18.88 -15.38
C ALA A 471 -6.58 -19.38 -16.37
N GLU A 472 -7.48 -20.23 -15.90
CA GLU A 472 -8.53 -20.85 -16.71
C GLU A 472 -9.41 -19.81 -17.43
N ASN A 473 -9.72 -18.73 -16.74
CA ASN A 473 -10.44 -17.59 -17.27
C ASN A 473 -9.64 -16.31 -17.06
N ALA A 474 -9.74 -15.35 -18.00
CA ALA A 474 -9.04 -14.08 -17.91
C ALA A 474 -9.72 -13.10 -16.93
N THR A 475 -9.90 -13.53 -15.68
CA THR A 475 -10.52 -12.76 -14.59
C THR A 475 -9.61 -12.71 -13.36
N PRO A 476 -9.71 -11.67 -12.53
CA PRO A 476 -8.98 -11.61 -11.27
C PRO A 476 -9.29 -12.78 -10.34
N GLU A 477 -10.52 -13.28 -10.33
CA GLU A 477 -10.97 -14.41 -9.51
C GLU A 477 -10.21 -15.68 -9.89
N SER A 478 -10.16 -16.00 -11.19
CA SER A 478 -9.45 -17.19 -11.69
C SER A 478 -7.94 -17.10 -11.45
N LEU A 479 -7.36 -15.89 -11.48
CA LEU A 479 -5.97 -15.70 -11.14
C LEU A 479 -5.71 -15.90 -9.64
N ILE A 480 -6.63 -15.52 -8.75
CA ILE A 480 -6.56 -15.82 -7.32
C ILE A 480 -6.61 -17.33 -7.05
N GLU A 481 -7.52 -18.05 -7.71
CA GLU A 481 -7.61 -19.51 -7.62
C GLU A 481 -6.29 -20.16 -8.04
N LEU A 482 -5.67 -19.65 -9.09
CA LEU A 482 -4.37 -20.13 -9.56
C LEU A 482 -3.26 -19.87 -8.53
N ILE A 483 -3.21 -18.69 -7.91
CA ILE A 483 -2.28 -18.35 -6.84
C ILE A 483 -2.40 -19.32 -5.65
N GLN A 484 -3.64 -19.66 -5.26
CA GLN A 484 -3.89 -20.60 -4.17
C GLN A 484 -3.46 -22.02 -4.53
N LYS A 485 -3.78 -22.48 -5.75
CA LYS A 485 -3.40 -23.81 -6.24
C LYS A 485 -1.89 -24.01 -6.25
N THR A 486 -1.15 -23.08 -6.84
CA THR A 486 0.32 -23.18 -6.96
C THR A 486 1.04 -23.08 -5.63
N LYS A 487 0.45 -22.39 -4.62
CA LYS A 487 0.96 -22.42 -3.23
C LYS A 487 0.90 -23.85 -2.66
N LEU A 488 -0.22 -24.56 -2.85
CA LEU A 488 -0.41 -25.91 -2.30
C LEU A 488 0.55 -26.92 -2.95
N GLU A 489 0.90 -26.74 -4.22
CA GLU A 489 1.82 -27.61 -4.96
C GLU A 489 3.30 -27.34 -4.61
N GLY A 490 3.63 -26.14 -4.12
CA GLY A 490 4.99 -25.72 -3.74
C GLY A 490 5.39 -26.04 -2.29
N VAL A 491 4.51 -26.58 -1.47
CA VAL A 491 4.84 -27.00 -0.09
C VAL A 491 5.36 -28.43 -0.12
N PRO A 492 6.64 -28.69 0.20
CA PRO A 492 7.10 -30.07 0.40
C PRO A 492 6.30 -30.70 1.56
N GLN A 493 5.69 -31.88 1.31
CA GLN A 493 4.99 -32.67 2.31
C GLN A 493 5.93 -33.15 3.41
#